data_5883b6dfa1b7e5cf3c90d9a2ec891035
#
_entry.id   5883b6dfa1b7e5cf3c90d9a2ec891035
#
_cell.length_a   1.000
_cell.length_b   1.000
_cell.length_c   1.000
_cell.angle_alpha   90.00
_cell.angle_beta   90.00
_cell.angle_gamma   90.00
#
_symmetry.space_group_name_H-M   'P 1'
#
loop_
_entity.id
_entity.type
_entity.pdbx_description
1 polymer ?
#
loop_
_entity_poly.entity_id
_entity_poly.type
_entity_poly.pdbx_seq_one_letter_code
_entity_poly.pdbx_strand_id
1 'polypeptide(L)'
;MEKDYFSTSGTHESKIKKLLELGLKIKNCTGDRNQEENLGKLLKMNLSANSTDLSQLFWEQFSEVRAAIDDSKEFWADYASDLGGTSRINILVDNFGIEFLSDIILGYYFILKKGRDTDIEIIYHVNELPIFVSDVKSGDEKLLFDILSKLTENNEEYTALLDDIRSFIGTKLIFRPDFFWNMPDNYNIVSKSEYKNTRELSAIKDIFNGSNLLIVKGDLNYRRMVGDRNYNPNKKIESRIGYIKCPVLIIRSFKSDCTLLGRKGRDFLRNKNIEQDWQSSGKYGIIQYIDNHR
;
A
#
# COMPACT_ATOMS: atom_id res chain seq x y z
N MET A 1 -15.33 -18.20 -13.98
CA MET A 1 -15.92 -16.89 -13.75
C MET A 1 -14.80 -15.88 -13.92
N GLU A 2 -14.67 -15.30 -15.11
CA GLU A 2 -13.77 -14.17 -15.33
C GLU A 2 -14.25 -13.04 -14.44
N LYS A 3 -13.35 -12.54 -13.61
CA LYS A 3 -13.63 -11.41 -12.73
C LYS A 3 -13.79 -10.17 -13.60
N ASP A 4 -15.01 -9.72 -13.83
CA ASP A 4 -15.30 -8.52 -14.60
C ASP A 4 -15.08 -7.27 -13.72
N TYR A 5 -13.83 -7.07 -13.32
CA TYR A 5 -13.40 -6.05 -12.33
C TYR A 5 -13.43 -4.62 -12.86
N PHE A 6 -13.64 -4.44 -14.17
CA PHE A 6 -13.54 -3.12 -14.79
C PHE A 6 -14.78 -2.72 -15.61
N SER A 7 -15.81 -3.57 -15.67
CA SER A 7 -16.90 -3.44 -16.66
C SER A 7 -18.03 -2.48 -16.30
N THR A 8 -18.04 -1.83 -15.14
CA THR A 8 -19.33 -1.25 -14.68
C THR A 8 -19.41 0.24 -14.42
N SER A 9 -18.40 1.07 -14.64
CA SER A 9 -18.68 2.52 -14.69
C SER A 9 -17.51 3.33 -15.26
N GLY A 10 -17.81 4.38 -16.01
CA GLY A 10 -16.86 5.40 -16.48
C GLY A 10 -16.04 6.06 -15.34
N THR A 11 -16.38 5.80 -14.08
CA THR A 11 -15.65 6.23 -12.91
C THR A 11 -14.35 5.42 -12.67
N HIS A 12 -14.35 4.12 -12.93
CA HIS A 12 -13.15 3.27 -12.81
C HIS A 12 -12.12 3.60 -13.88
N GLU A 13 -12.56 3.73 -15.13
CA GLU A 13 -11.72 4.14 -16.26
C GLU A 13 -11.08 5.50 -16.01
N SER A 14 -11.85 6.48 -15.53
CA SER A 14 -11.34 7.81 -15.15
C SER A 14 -10.23 7.74 -14.09
N LYS A 15 -10.32 6.83 -13.12
CA LYS A 15 -9.29 6.66 -12.07
C LYS A 15 -8.04 5.98 -12.58
N ILE A 16 -8.20 4.93 -13.38
CA ILE A 16 -7.07 4.28 -14.05
C ILE A 16 -6.33 5.32 -14.88
N LYS A 17 -7.04 6.13 -15.67
CA LYS A 17 -6.45 7.20 -16.46
C LYS A 17 -5.66 8.19 -15.59
N LYS A 18 -6.23 8.66 -14.47
CA LYS A 18 -5.51 9.57 -13.54
C LYS A 18 -4.26 8.93 -12.95
N LEU A 19 -4.28 7.63 -12.63
CA LEU A 19 -3.09 6.91 -12.15
C LEU A 19 -2.03 6.79 -13.24
N LEU A 20 -2.41 6.48 -14.48
CA LEU A 20 -1.48 6.42 -15.61
C LEU A 20 -0.90 7.81 -15.94
N GLU A 21 -1.71 8.87 -15.91
CA GLU A 21 -1.23 10.26 -16.05
C GLU A 21 -0.21 10.62 -14.95
N LEU A 22 -0.45 10.20 -13.71
CA LEU A 22 0.52 10.39 -12.62
C LEU A 22 1.78 9.54 -12.85
N GLY A 23 1.65 8.31 -13.34
CA GLY A 23 2.78 7.45 -13.72
C GLY A 23 3.65 8.10 -14.80
N LEU A 24 3.07 8.73 -15.82
CA LEU A 24 3.80 9.50 -16.84
C LEU A 24 4.51 10.72 -16.24
N LYS A 25 3.86 11.44 -15.34
CA LYS A 25 4.50 12.56 -14.61
C LYS A 25 5.69 12.10 -13.78
N ILE A 26 5.58 10.97 -13.13
CA ILE A 26 6.67 10.33 -12.36
C ILE A 26 7.81 9.93 -13.31
N LYS A 27 7.51 9.27 -14.43
CA LYS A 27 8.49 8.86 -15.44
C LYS A 27 9.32 10.03 -15.98
N ASN A 28 8.67 11.17 -16.21
CA ASN A 28 9.26 12.36 -16.81
C ASN A 28 9.73 13.40 -15.78
N CYS A 29 9.67 13.05 -14.50
CA CYS A 29 9.91 14.00 -13.41
C CYS A 29 11.40 14.24 -13.19
N THR A 30 11.78 15.50 -13.12
CA THR A 30 13.12 15.95 -12.71
C THR A 30 13.00 16.93 -11.55
N GLY A 31 13.93 16.82 -10.58
CA GLY A 31 14.02 17.72 -9.42
C GLY A 31 13.16 17.27 -8.22
N ASP A 32 13.74 17.45 -7.03
CA ASP A 32 13.20 16.93 -5.76
C ASP A 32 11.81 17.45 -5.42
N ARG A 33 11.53 18.74 -5.63
CA ARG A 33 10.22 19.33 -5.35
C ARG A 33 9.08 18.66 -6.12
N ASN A 34 9.30 18.38 -7.41
CA ASN A 34 8.31 17.71 -8.25
C ASN A 34 8.15 16.23 -7.85
N GLN A 35 9.24 15.59 -7.42
CA GLN A 35 9.22 14.21 -6.93
C GLN A 35 8.43 14.11 -5.61
N GLU A 36 8.65 15.04 -4.66
CA GLU A 36 7.86 15.13 -3.41
C GLU A 36 6.38 15.29 -3.70
N GLU A 37 6.02 16.23 -4.58
CA GLU A 37 4.62 16.50 -4.94
C GLU A 37 3.95 15.28 -5.59
N ASN A 38 4.65 14.61 -6.52
CA ASN A 38 4.14 13.41 -7.18
C ASN A 38 3.98 12.25 -6.19
N LEU A 39 4.92 12.05 -5.27
CA LEU A 39 4.80 11.05 -4.21
C LEU A 39 3.60 11.34 -3.32
N GLY A 40 3.44 12.57 -2.86
CA GLY A 40 2.30 12.96 -2.02
C GLY A 40 0.95 12.71 -2.71
N LYS A 41 0.84 13.03 -4.02
CA LYS A 41 -0.34 12.72 -4.83
C LYS A 41 -0.57 11.20 -4.94
N LEU A 42 0.48 10.45 -5.20
CA LEU A 42 0.42 8.98 -5.33
C LEU A 42 -0.03 8.32 -4.03
N LEU A 43 0.50 8.74 -2.88
CA LEU A 43 0.09 8.21 -1.57
C LEU A 43 -1.39 8.49 -1.27
N LYS A 44 -1.89 9.69 -1.62
CA LYS A 44 -3.32 10.04 -1.46
C LYS A 44 -4.21 9.23 -2.41
N MET A 45 -3.80 9.04 -3.66
CA MET A 45 -4.53 8.17 -4.60
C MET A 45 -4.54 6.72 -4.11
N ASN A 46 -3.43 6.26 -3.57
CA ASN A 46 -3.28 4.93 -2.98
C ASN A 46 -4.21 4.74 -1.76
N LEU A 47 -4.30 5.75 -0.87
CA LEU A 47 -5.24 5.75 0.24
C LEU A 47 -6.71 5.71 -0.25
N SER A 48 -7.04 6.52 -1.26
CA SER A 48 -8.39 6.57 -1.81
C SER A 48 -8.77 5.29 -2.56
N ALA A 49 -7.81 4.61 -3.20
CA ALA A 49 -8.03 3.32 -3.85
C ALA A 49 -8.36 2.22 -2.83
N ASN A 50 -7.78 2.25 -1.63
CA ASN A 50 -8.06 1.30 -0.56
C ASN A 50 -9.50 1.41 0.00
N SER A 51 -10.19 2.53 -0.19
CA SER A 51 -11.59 2.68 0.22
C SER A 51 -12.58 1.93 -0.67
N THR A 52 -12.20 1.58 -1.89
CA THR A 52 -13.02 0.90 -2.89
C THR A 52 -12.85 -0.60 -2.84
N ASP A 53 -13.36 -1.22 -1.81
CA ASP A 53 -13.51 -2.66 -1.78
C ASP A 53 -14.62 -3.07 -2.77
N LEU A 54 -14.27 -3.94 -3.74
CA LEU A 54 -15.23 -4.49 -4.72
C LEU A 54 -16.38 -5.27 -4.08
N SER A 55 -16.25 -5.67 -2.82
CA SER A 55 -17.35 -6.27 -2.06
C SER A 55 -18.47 -5.28 -1.74
N GLN A 56 -18.24 -3.97 -1.90
CA GLN A 56 -19.22 -2.91 -1.65
C GLN A 56 -19.75 -2.32 -2.97
N LEU A 57 -20.34 -3.17 -3.80
CA LEU A 57 -20.93 -2.83 -5.12
C LEU A 57 -22.02 -1.72 -5.12
N PHE A 58 -22.38 -1.18 -3.96
CA PHE A 58 -23.49 -0.23 -3.81
C PHE A 58 -23.09 1.23 -3.60
N TRP A 59 -21.80 1.58 -3.62
CA TRP A 59 -21.37 2.96 -3.36
C TRP A 59 -20.91 3.67 -4.64
N GLU A 60 -21.84 4.31 -5.32
CA GLU A 60 -21.61 5.10 -6.55
C GLU A 60 -20.78 6.37 -6.34
N GLN A 61 -20.47 6.77 -5.11
CA GLN A 61 -19.75 8.01 -4.82
C GLN A 61 -18.40 7.73 -4.18
N PHE A 62 -17.36 7.85 -5.00
CA PHE A 62 -16.00 7.95 -4.52
C PHE A 62 -15.78 9.31 -3.84
N SER A 63 -16.07 9.39 -2.56
CA SER A 63 -15.56 10.50 -1.75
C SER A 63 -14.05 10.31 -1.56
N GLU A 64 -13.30 11.40 -1.74
CA GLU A 64 -11.89 11.45 -1.36
C GLU A 64 -11.77 11.05 0.12
N VAL A 65 -10.91 10.04 0.41
CA VAL A 65 -10.67 9.63 1.81
C VAL A 65 -10.00 10.76 2.55
N ARG A 66 -10.62 11.22 3.63
CA ARG A 66 -10.05 12.25 4.49
C ARG A 66 -8.98 11.63 5.40
N ALA A 67 -7.76 12.07 5.25
CA ALA A 67 -6.67 11.59 6.08
C ALA A 67 -6.78 12.13 7.51
N ALA A 68 -6.87 11.22 8.49
CA ALA A 68 -6.76 11.55 9.92
C ALA A 68 -5.29 11.81 10.32
N ILE A 69 -4.36 11.20 9.61
CA ILE A 69 -2.92 11.44 9.63
C ILE A 69 -2.44 11.45 8.18
N ASP A 70 -1.66 12.45 7.80
CA ASP A 70 -0.99 12.55 6.50
C ASP A 70 0.49 12.89 6.74
N ASP A 71 1.30 11.85 6.88
CA ASP A 71 2.75 11.95 7.07
C ASP A 71 3.52 11.95 5.73
N SER A 72 2.88 12.23 4.59
CA SER A 72 3.54 12.20 3.27
C SER A 72 4.79 13.08 3.20
N LYS A 73 4.75 14.26 3.82
CA LYS A 73 5.90 15.18 3.87
C LYS A 73 7.00 14.69 4.81
N GLU A 74 6.63 14.15 5.98
CA GLU A 74 7.57 13.56 6.93
C GLU A 74 8.26 12.34 6.29
N PHE A 75 7.48 11.48 5.63
CA PHE A 75 8.00 10.33 4.89
C PHE A 75 8.96 10.76 3.77
N TRP A 76 8.64 11.83 3.02
CA TRP A 76 9.57 12.38 2.05
C TRP A 76 10.87 12.84 2.70
N ALA A 77 10.78 13.69 3.72
CA ALA A 77 11.94 14.32 4.35
C ALA A 77 12.87 13.30 5.03
N ASP A 78 12.28 12.29 5.71
CA ASP A 78 13.03 11.35 6.53
C ASP A 78 13.50 10.11 5.75
N TYR A 79 12.83 9.78 4.62
CA TYR A 79 13.11 8.54 3.90
C TYR A 79 13.18 8.70 2.38
N ALA A 80 12.09 9.16 1.75
CA ALA A 80 11.97 9.05 0.29
C ALA A 80 12.83 10.06 -0.49
N SER A 81 13.33 11.13 0.13
CA SER A 81 14.22 12.10 -0.52
C SER A 81 15.59 11.51 -0.84
N ASP A 82 16.09 10.59 -0.02
CA ASP A 82 17.35 9.88 -0.23
C ASP A 82 17.20 8.37 -0.04
N LEU A 83 17.29 7.63 -1.13
CA LEU A 83 17.22 6.16 -1.16
C LEU A 83 18.61 5.52 -1.31
N GLY A 84 19.70 6.25 -1.04
CA GLY A 84 21.07 5.77 -1.29
C GLY A 84 21.37 4.40 -0.67
N GLY A 85 20.99 4.19 0.58
CA GLY A 85 21.18 2.92 1.31
C GLY A 85 20.07 1.88 1.11
N THR A 86 19.02 2.18 0.33
CA THR A 86 17.84 1.31 0.17
C THR A 86 18.08 0.26 -0.90
N SER A 87 18.01 -1.02 -0.55
CA SER A 87 18.08 -2.14 -1.49
C SER A 87 16.80 -2.98 -1.53
N ARG A 88 15.96 -2.90 -0.48
CA ARG A 88 14.77 -3.72 -0.37
C ARG A 88 13.61 -2.99 0.28
N ILE A 89 12.51 -2.84 -0.47
CA ILE A 89 11.22 -2.36 0.03
C ILE A 89 10.21 -3.50 -0.07
N ASN A 90 9.57 -3.81 1.06
CA ASN A 90 8.52 -4.83 1.11
C ASN A 90 7.14 -4.15 1.19
N ILE A 91 6.19 -4.59 0.38
CA ILE A 91 4.82 -4.08 0.33
C ILE A 91 3.86 -5.21 0.63
N LEU A 92 3.13 -5.11 1.73
CA LEU A 92 2.01 -6.01 2.03
C LEU A 92 0.79 -5.47 1.30
N VAL A 93 0.43 -6.10 0.18
CA VAL A 93 -0.69 -5.65 -0.65
C VAL A 93 -2.04 -6.08 -0.05
N ASP A 94 -3.11 -5.45 -0.50
CA ASP A 94 -4.48 -5.73 -0.05
C ASP A 94 -5.36 -6.14 -1.25
N ASN A 95 -5.95 -5.20 -1.97
CA ASN A 95 -6.97 -5.50 -2.97
C ASN A 95 -6.44 -5.38 -4.41
N PHE A 96 -6.94 -6.27 -5.28
CA PHE A 96 -6.75 -6.23 -6.73
C PHE A 96 -7.45 -5.01 -7.37
N GLY A 97 -7.05 -4.65 -8.57
CA GLY A 97 -7.65 -3.58 -9.36
C GLY A 97 -6.91 -2.25 -9.21
N ILE A 98 -7.64 -1.16 -8.99
CA ILE A 98 -7.06 0.21 -8.93
C ILE A 98 -6.06 0.35 -7.79
N GLU A 99 -6.30 -0.30 -6.67
CA GLU A 99 -5.39 -0.29 -5.52
C GLU A 99 -4.07 -0.96 -5.90
N PHE A 100 -4.11 -2.15 -6.49
CA PHE A 100 -2.91 -2.87 -6.91
C PHE A 100 -2.14 -2.12 -8.00
N LEU A 101 -2.84 -1.48 -8.96
CA LEU A 101 -2.20 -0.59 -9.93
C LEU A 101 -1.46 0.56 -9.23
N SER A 102 -2.09 1.18 -8.23
CA SER A 102 -1.44 2.26 -7.49
C SER A 102 -0.22 1.80 -6.70
N ASP A 103 -0.23 0.57 -6.18
CA ASP A 103 0.92 -0.06 -5.51
C ASP A 103 2.07 -0.33 -6.49
N ILE A 104 1.76 -0.82 -7.70
CA ILE A 104 2.77 -1.02 -8.76
C ILE A 104 3.41 0.30 -9.18
N ILE A 105 2.61 1.37 -9.36
CA ILE A 105 3.13 2.71 -9.68
C ILE A 105 3.99 3.24 -8.51
N LEU A 106 3.65 2.93 -7.26
CA LEU A 106 4.48 3.30 -6.10
C LEU A 106 5.85 2.59 -6.13
N GLY A 107 5.88 1.30 -6.44
CA GLY A 107 7.14 0.57 -6.64
C GLY A 107 7.96 1.14 -7.80
N TYR A 108 7.31 1.45 -8.92
CA TYR A 108 7.95 2.10 -10.06
C TYR A 108 8.55 3.47 -9.69
N TYR A 109 7.83 4.27 -8.88
CA TYR A 109 8.35 5.52 -8.34
C TYR A 109 9.68 5.31 -7.60
N PHE A 110 9.78 4.32 -6.70
CA PHE A 110 11.02 4.06 -5.96
C PHE A 110 12.17 3.61 -6.86
N ILE A 111 11.89 2.80 -7.89
CA ILE A 111 12.91 2.41 -8.87
C ILE A 111 13.47 3.64 -9.59
N LEU A 112 12.59 4.54 -10.07
CA LEU A 112 13.02 5.74 -10.77
C LEU A 112 13.74 6.73 -9.85
N LYS A 113 13.26 6.89 -8.61
CA LYS A 113 13.88 7.77 -7.61
C LYS A 113 15.29 7.32 -7.25
N LYS A 114 15.51 6.01 -7.06
CA LYS A 114 16.84 5.48 -6.76
C LYS A 114 17.73 5.42 -8.00
N GLY A 115 17.16 5.22 -9.17
CA GLY A 115 17.86 5.03 -10.45
C GLY A 115 17.66 3.64 -11.02
N ARG A 116 17.44 3.58 -12.34
CA ARG A 116 17.08 2.35 -13.07
C ARG A 116 18.14 1.26 -12.97
N ASP A 117 19.42 1.63 -12.90
CA ASP A 117 20.57 0.71 -12.91
C ASP A 117 21.01 0.28 -11.51
N THR A 118 20.27 0.67 -10.47
CA THR A 118 20.58 0.30 -9.08
C THR A 118 19.99 -1.06 -8.70
N ASP A 119 20.43 -1.61 -7.58
CA ASP A 119 20.07 -2.94 -7.06
C ASP A 119 18.79 -2.96 -6.19
N ILE A 120 17.90 -1.99 -6.33
CA ILE A 120 16.66 -1.94 -5.56
C ILE A 120 15.70 -3.06 -5.95
N GLU A 121 15.13 -3.75 -4.95
CA GLU A 121 14.04 -4.70 -5.08
C GLU A 121 12.78 -4.18 -4.37
N ILE A 122 11.68 -4.18 -5.08
CA ILE A 122 10.34 -3.91 -4.54
C ILE A 122 9.59 -5.24 -4.50
N ILE A 123 9.34 -5.76 -3.32
CA ILE A 123 8.74 -7.08 -3.13
C ILE A 123 7.30 -6.91 -2.68
N TYR A 124 6.36 -7.32 -3.54
CA TYR A 124 4.93 -7.36 -3.25
C TYR A 124 4.59 -8.71 -2.63
N HIS A 125 4.17 -8.69 -1.38
CA HIS A 125 3.68 -9.87 -0.69
C HIS A 125 2.21 -10.05 -1.00
N VAL A 126 1.92 -11.13 -1.73
CA VAL A 126 0.57 -11.47 -2.20
C VAL A 126 0.09 -12.75 -1.51
N ASN A 127 -1.22 -12.93 -1.43
CA ASN A 127 -1.81 -14.15 -0.93
C ASN A 127 -1.50 -15.32 -1.86
N GLU A 128 -1.23 -16.49 -1.32
CA GLU A 128 -1.13 -17.72 -2.10
C GLU A 128 -2.51 -18.14 -2.61
N LEU A 129 -3.52 -18.02 -1.75
CA LEU A 129 -4.92 -18.31 -2.06
C LEU A 129 -5.78 -17.07 -1.76
N PRO A 130 -6.84 -16.77 -2.55
CA PRO A 130 -7.75 -15.69 -2.23
C PRO A 130 -8.62 -16.09 -1.02
N ILE A 131 -8.55 -15.35 0.09
CA ILE A 131 -9.48 -15.50 1.20
C ILE A 131 -10.72 -14.65 0.92
N PHE A 132 -10.50 -13.39 0.55
CA PHE A 132 -11.56 -12.50 0.08
C PHE A 132 -11.53 -12.39 -1.44
N VAL A 133 -12.67 -12.08 -2.04
CA VAL A 133 -12.83 -11.99 -3.50
C VAL A 133 -11.87 -10.97 -4.12
N SER A 134 -11.57 -9.90 -3.39
CA SER A 134 -10.73 -8.79 -3.84
C SER A 134 -9.22 -8.99 -3.58
N ASP A 135 -8.81 -9.98 -2.80
CA ASP A 135 -7.40 -10.17 -2.46
C ASP A 135 -6.51 -10.34 -3.69
N VAL A 136 -5.35 -9.70 -3.66
CA VAL A 136 -4.29 -9.94 -4.66
C VAL A 136 -3.66 -11.30 -4.39
N LYS A 137 -3.59 -12.13 -5.41
CA LYS A 137 -2.97 -13.46 -5.37
C LYS A 137 -1.93 -13.65 -6.46
N SER A 138 -1.20 -14.73 -6.39
CA SER A 138 -0.21 -15.10 -7.40
C SER A 138 -0.79 -15.10 -8.81
N GLY A 139 -0.12 -14.41 -9.73
CA GLY A 139 -0.50 -14.30 -11.14
C GLY A 139 -1.44 -13.12 -11.47
N ASP A 140 -1.98 -12.44 -10.46
CA ASP A 140 -2.88 -11.30 -10.68
C ASP A 140 -2.15 -10.10 -11.33
N GLU A 141 -0.83 -10.01 -11.21
CA GLU A 141 -0.02 -9.02 -11.92
C GLU A 141 -0.15 -9.16 -13.45
N LYS A 142 -0.17 -10.40 -13.96
CA LYS A 142 -0.35 -10.65 -15.40
C LYS A 142 -1.73 -10.24 -15.85
N LEU A 143 -2.75 -10.65 -15.09
CA LEU A 143 -4.15 -10.30 -15.38
C LEU A 143 -4.33 -8.77 -15.41
N LEU A 144 -3.76 -8.05 -14.44
CA LEU A 144 -3.83 -6.58 -14.40
C LEU A 144 -3.22 -5.96 -15.66
N PHE A 145 -2.01 -6.38 -16.05
CA PHE A 145 -1.36 -5.84 -17.25
C PHE A 145 -2.08 -6.19 -18.54
N ASP A 146 -2.69 -7.38 -18.65
CA ASP A 146 -3.50 -7.77 -19.81
C ASP A 146 -4.73 -6.88 -19.96
N ILE A 147 -5.40 -6.56 -18.84
CA ILE A 147 -6.54 -5.64 -18.82
C ILE A 147 -6.09 -4.22 -19.18
N LEU A 148 -5.02 -3.72 -18.57
CA LEU A 148 -4.51 -2.38 -18.83
C LEU A 148 -4.07 -2.23 -20.29
N SER A 149 -3.43 -3.23 -20.89
CA SER A 149 -3.03 -3.20 -22.30
C SER A 149 -4.22 -3.03 -23.24
N LYS A 150 -5.34 -3.71 -22.96
CA LYS A 150 -6.59 -3.54 -23.73
C LYS A 150 -7.18 -2.13 -23.55
N LEU A 151 -7.14 -1.60 -22.31
CA LEU A 151 -7.67 -0.26 -22.03
C LEU A 151 -6.83 0.88 -22.63
N THR A 152 -5.55 0.62 -22.91
CA THR A 152 -4.60 1.65 -23.37
C THR A 152 -4.17 1.45 -24.83
N GLU A 153 -4.70 0.47 -25.55
CA GLU A 153 -4.28 0.11 -26.92
C GLU A 153 -4.28 1.29 -27.91
N ASN A 154 -5.16 2.28 -27.68
CA ASN A 154 -5.27 3.49 -28.52
C ASN A 154 -4.48 4.69 -27.94
N ASN A 155 -3.60 4.48 -26.94
CA ASN A 155 -2.80 5.55 -26.35
C ASN A 155 -1.33 5.11 -26.22
N GLU A 156 -0.51 5.58 -27.13
CA GLU A 156 0.91 5.22 -27.23
C GLU A 156 1.70 5.58 -25.95
N GLU A 157 1.40 6.71 -25.30
CA GLU A 157 2.11 7.12 -24.07
C GLU A 157 1.82 6.17 -22.91
N TYR A 158 0.55 5.76 -22.74
CA TYR A 158 0.19 4.80 -21.70
C TYR A 158 0.75 3.41 -21.99
N THR A 159 0.70 2.97 -23.24
CA THR A 159 1.31 1.71 -23.67
C THR A 159 2.82 1.70 -23.35
N ALA A 160 3.53 2.77 -23.73
CA ALA A 160 4.95 2.91 -23.45
C ALA A 160 5.28 3.02 -21.94
N LEU A 161 4.38 3.56 -21.12
CA LEU A 161 4.51 3.54 -19.67
C LEU A 161 4.35 2.13 -19.11
N LEU A 162 3.32 1.39 -19.56
CA LEU A 162 3.07 0.03 -19.10
C LEU A 162 4.19 -0.93 -19.48
N ASP A 163 4.73 -0.79 -20.70
CA ASP A 163 5.87 -1.59 -21.16
C ASP A 163 7.13 -1.29 -20.34
N ASP A 164 7.35 -0.02 -20.01
CA ASP A 164 8.45 0.38 -19.15
C ASP A 164 8.33 -0.22 -17.73
N ILE A 165 7.16 -0.14 -17.10
CA ILE A 165 6.91 -0.78 -15.80
C ILE A 165 7.08 -2.29 -15.91
N ARG A 166 6.53 -2.91 -16.96
CA ARG A 166 6.62 -4.36 -17.20
C ARG A 166 8.06 -4.85 -17.34
N SER A 167 8.96 -4.03 -17.88
CA SER A 167 10.38 -4.38 -18.01
C SER A 167 11.09 -4.64 -16.68
N PHE A 168 10.55 -4.15 -15.56
CA PHE A 168 11.07 -4.38 -14.21
C PHE A 168 10.47 -5.60 -13.51
N ILE A 169 9.41 -6.21 -14.06
CA ILE A 169 8.78 -7.38 -13.45
C ILE A 169 9.75 -8.56 -13.48
N GLY A 170 9.87 -9.24 -12.34
CA GLY A 170 10.78 -10.38 -12.15
C GLY A 170 12.24 -9.99 -11.86
N THR A 171 12.61 -8.73 -12.02
CA THR A 171 13.96 -8.22 -11.73
C THR A 171 13.98 -7.28 -10.54
N LYS A 172 13.15 -6.25 -10.56
CA LYS A 172 13.02 -5.23 -9.51
C LYS A 172 11.63 -5.17 -8.89
N LEU A 173 10.58 -5.46 -9.63
CA LEU A 173 9.21 -5.65 -9.14
C LEU A 173 8.97 -7.15 -9.00
N ILE A 174 8.99 -7.65 -7.77
CA ILE A 174 8.95 -9.08 -7.44
C ILE A 174 7.64 -9.38 -6.71
N PHE A 175 6.83 -10.30 -7.23
CA PHE A 175 5.59 -10.76 -6.60
C PHE A 175 5.88 -12.07 -5.88
N ARG A 176 5.70 -12.08 -4.56
CA ARG A 176 6.03 -13.21 -3.70
C ARG A 176 4.79 -13.72 -2.99
N PRO A 177 4.19 -14.81 -3.47
CA PRO A 177 3.12 -15.48 -2.74
C PRO A 177 3.66 -16.18 -1.50
N ASP A 178 2.91 -16.13 -0.40
CA ASP A 178 3.22 -16.88 0.81
C ASP A 178 1.92 -17.17 1.58
N PHE A 179 1.79 -18.41 2.06
CA PHE A 179 0.64 -18.86 2.83
C PHE A 179 0.50 -18.13 4.18
N PHE A 180 1.58 -17.58 4.72
CA PHE A 180 1.52 -16.78 5.94
C PHE A 180 0.53 -15.62 5.84
N TRP A 181 0.42 -15.00 4.67
CA TRP A 181 -0.54 -13.89 4.46
C TRP A 181 -1.99 -14.36 4.49
N ASN A 182 -2.23 -15.66 4.28
CA ASN A 182 -3.53 -16.31 4.38
C ASN A 182 -3.90 -16.76 5.81
N MET A 183 -2.93 -16.81 6.74
CA MET A 183 -3.19 -17.25 8.13
C MET A 183 -4.04 -16.23 8.89
N PRO A 184 -4.89 -16.65 9.82
CA PRO A 184 -5.68 -15.73 10.66
C PRO A 184 -4.86 -15.04 11.75
N ASP A 185 -3.61 -15.44 11.94
CA ASP A 185 -2.78 -15.00 13.04
C ASP A 185 -2.34 -13.54 12.90
N ASN A 186 -2.15 -12.89 14.06
CA ASN A 186 -1.54 -11.57 14.10
C ASN A 186 -0.03 -11.66 13.79
N TYR A 187 0.52 -10.66 13.13
CA TYR A 187 1.92 -10.67 12.70
C TYR A 187 2.93 -10.75 13.84
N ASN A 188 2.56 -10.36 15.07
CA ASN A 188 3.42 -10.50 16.23
C ASN A 188 3.73 -11.95 16.64
N ILE A 189 3.09 -12.94 16.01
CA ILE A 189 3.41 -14.37 16.20
C ILE A 189 4.89 -14.65 15.92
N VAL A 190 5.53 -13.91 15.01
CA VAL A 190 6.95 -14.05 14.68
C VAL A 190 7.89 -13.76 15.87
N SER A 191 7.39 -13.07 16.90
CA SER A 191 8.16 -12.76 18.11
C SER A 191 7.94 -13.75 19.24
N LYS A 192 6.95 -14.64 19.14
CA LYS A 192 6.63 -15.62 20.20
C LYS A 192 7.68 -16.75 20.22
N SER A 193 8.13 -17.14 21.43
CA SER A 193 9.15 -18.14 21.62
C SER A 193 8.79 -19.53 21.08
N GLU A 194 7.51 -19.89 21.11
CA GLU A 194 6.95 -21.15 20.66
C GLU A 194 7.16 -21.41 19.16
N TYR A 195 7.30 -20.33 18.35
CA TYR A 195 7.39 -20.39 16.89
C TYR A 195 8.76 -19.94 16.35
N LYS A 196 9.74 -19.68 17.24
CA LYS A 196 11.04 -19.09 16.84
C LYS A 196 11.87 -19.92 15.84
N ASN A 197 11.56 -21.19 15.66
CA ASN A 197 12.41 -22.15 14.93
C ASN A 197 11.75 -22.74 13.67
N THR A 198 10.61 -22.24 13.21
CA THR A 198 10.09 -22.67 11.93
C THR A 198 10.71 -21.83 10.82
N ARG A 199 11.12 -22.48 9.71
CA ARG A 199 11.78 -21.83 8.56
C ARG A 199 10.89 -20.74 7.96
N GLU A 200 9.59 -21.00 7.90
CA GLU A 200 8.58 -20.08 7.36
C GLU A 200 8.52 -18.78 8.20
N LEU A 201 8.42 -18.88 9.52
CA LEU A 201 8.35 -17.69 10.39
C LEU A 201 9.69 -16.96 10.47
N SER A 202 10.83 -17.64 10.26
CA SER A 202 12.13 -16.96 10.13
C SER A 202 12.14 -16.05 8.89
N ALA A 203 11.64 -16.53 7.74
CA ALA A 203 11.57 -15.71 6.53
C ALA A 203 10.67 -14.46 6.71
N ILE A 204 9.51 -14.64 7.37
CA ILE A 204 8.62 -13.50 7.68
C ILE A 204 9.26 -12.52 8.68
N LYS A 205 9.97 -13.03 9.66
CA LYS A 205 10.73 -12.20 10.61
C LYS A 205 11.81 -11.38 9.90
N ASP A 206 12.46 -11.95 8.89
CA ASP A 206 13.46 -11.24 8.09
C ASP A 206 12.83 -10.11 7.25
N ILE A 207 11.58 -10.26 6.82
CA ILE A 207 10.82 -9.17 6.20
C ILE A 207 10.63 -8.00 7.20
N PHE A 208 10.23 -8.28 8.43
CA PHE A 208 9.98 -7.25 9.45
C PHE A 208 11.25 -6.62 10.03
N ASN A 209 12.40 -7.28 9.93
CA ASN A 209 13.65 -6.80 10.52
C ASN A 209 14.70 -6.39 9.49
N GLY A 210 14.69 -6.98 8.31
CA GLY A 210 15.71 -6.81 7.27
C GLY A 210 15.27 -5.94 6.09
N SER A 211 14.04 -5.38 6.11
CA SER A 211 13.60 -4.41 5.11
C SER A 211 14.22 -3.05 5.33
N ASN A 212 14.51 -2.32 4.26
CA ASN A 212 14.81 -0.89 4.39
C ASN A 212 13.52 -0.07 4.60
N LEU A 213 12.38 -0.58 4.07
CA LEU A 213 11.05 -0.03 4.29
C LEU A 213 10.02 -1.16 4.20
N LEU A 214 9.06 -1.15 5.11
CA LEU A 214 7.85 -1.97 5.05
C LEU A 214 6.64 -1.06 4.77
N ILE A 215 5.94 -1.30 3.67
CA ILE A 215 4.68 -0.63 3.35
C ILE A 215 3.53 -1.58 3.66
N VAL A 216 2.62 -1.13 4.52
CA VAL A 216 1.46 -1.93 4.95
C VAL A 216 0.20 -1.32 4.37
N LYS A 217 -0.47 -2.09 3.49
CA LYS A 217 -1.68 -1.67 2.78
C LYS A 217 -2.92 -2.31 3.39
N GLY A 218 -3.96 -1.49 3.51
CA GLY A 218 -5.30 -1.95 3.84
C GLY A 218 -5.60 -2.19 5.30
N ASP A 219 -6.90 -2.38 5.57
CA ASP A 219 -7.44 -2.52 6.92
C ASP A 219 -7.04 -3.87 7.55
N LEU A 220 -7.10 -4.95 6.79
CA LEU A 220 -6.80 -6.29 7.31
C LEU A 220 -5.32 -6.42 7.72
N ASN A 221 -4.39 -6.01 6.86
CA ASN A 221 -2.96 -6.04 7.17
C ASN A 221 -2.62 -5.18 8.39
N TYR A 222 -3.24 -3.99 8.49
CA TYR A 222 -3.09 -3.13 9.66
C TYR A 222 -3.59 -3.82 10.93
N ARG A 223 -4.80 -4.40 10.93
CA ARG A 223 -5.38 -5.08 12.08
C ARG A 223 -4.48 -6.22 12.55
N ARG A 224 -4.03 -7.07 11.63
CA ARG A 224 -3.10 -8.17 11.94
C ARG A 224 -1.77 -7.66 12.50
N MET A 225 -1.28 -6.54 11.99
CA MET A 225 -0.03 -5.92 12.46
C MET A 225 -0.14 -5.42 13.90
N VAL A 226 -1.23 -4.78 14.29
CA VAL A 226 -1.40 -4.20 15.63
C VAL A 226 -2.06 -5.14 16.64
N GLY A 227 -2.59 -6.30 16.21
CA GLY A 227 -3.16 -7.34 17.06
C GLY A 227 -4.68 -7.37 17.13
N ASP A 228 -5.38 -6.75 16.19
CA ASP A 228 -6.83 -6.82 15.95
C ASP A 228 -7.71 -6.69 17.20
N ARG A 229 -7.60 -5.56 17.88
CA ARG A 229 -8.37 -5.25 19.09
C ARG A 229 -9.00 -3.86 18.99
N ASN A 230 -10.09 -3.65 19.70
CA ASN A 230 -10.61 -2.30 19.91
C ASN A 230 -9.65 -1.54 20.84
N TYR A 231 -8.97 -0.54 20.29
CA TYR A 231 -8.03 0.29 21.02
C TYR A 231 -8.62 1.68 21.28
N ASN A 232 -8.17 2.30 22.37
CA ASN A 232 -8.33 3.74 22.50
C ASN A 232 -7.47 4.42 21.40
N PRO A 233 -8.08 5.21 20.47
CA PRO A 233 -7.37 5.83 19.36
C PRO A 233 -6.23 6.77 19.77
N ASN A 234 -6.22 7.29 21.00
CA ASN A 234 -5.13 8.12 21.51
C ASN A 234 -3.85 7.34 21.82
N LYS A 235 -3.88 6.01 21.82
CA LYS A 235 -2.68 5.20 22.04
C LYS A 235 -1.77 5.25 20.82
N LYS A 236 -0.45 5.18 21.10
CA LYS A 236 0.59 5.14 20.08
C LYS A 236 0.68 3.76 19.45
N ILE A 237 0.84 3.71 18.14
CA ILE A 237 0.98 2.46 17.38
C ILE A 237 2.29 1.74 17.70
N GLU A 238 3.37 2.46 17.98
CA GLU A 238 4.70 1.92 18.30
C GLU A 238 4.66 0.93 19.47
N SER A 239 3.70 1.11 20.40
CA SER A 239 3.50 0.16 21.51
C SER A 239 3.01 -1.24 21.06
N ARG A 240 2.59 -1.39 19.81
CA ARG A 240 2.04 -2.62 19.24
C ARG A 240 2.93 -3.25 18.17
N ILE A 241 3.72 -2.46 17.48
CA ILE A 241 4.57 -2.89 16.37
C ILE A 241 6.05 -3.00 16.72
N GLY A 242 6.40 -2.97 18.01
CA GLY A 242 7.82 -3.04 18.46
C GLY A 242 8.58 -4.31 18.04
N TYR A 243 7.92 -5.30 17.47
CA TYR A 243 8.52 -6.48 16.85
C TYR A 243 8.98 -6.21 15.41
N ILE A 244 8.56 -5.12 14.77
CA ILE A 244 9.05 -4.65 13.48
C ILE A 244 10.20 -3.68 13.75
N LYS A 245 11.36 -3.90 13.10
CA LYS A 245 12.57 -3.12 13.35
C LYS A 245 12.94 -2.17 12.21
N CYS A 246 12.29 -2.29 11.05
CA CYS A 246 12.47 -1.39 9.94
C CYS A 246 11.48 -0.21 9.99
N PRO A 247 11.71 0.88 9.24
CA PRO A 247 10.74 1.92 9.00
C PRO A 247 9.45 1.36 8.39
N VAL A 248 8.29 1.91 8.79
CA VAL A 248 6.98 1.44 8.33
C VAL A 248 6.19 2.61 7.76
N LEU A 249 5.65 2.44 6.54
CA LEU A 249 4.65 3.32 5.96
C LEU A 249 3.31 2.59 5.90
N ILE A 250 2.29 3.14 6.53
CA ILE A 250 0.94 2.57 6.58
C ILE A 250 0.01 3.41 5.71
N ILE A 251 -0.71 2.75 4.81
CA ILE A 251 -1.73 3.38 3.97
C ILE A 251 -3.01 2.56 4.12
N ARG A 252 -3.99 3.13 4.85
CA ARG A 252 -5.20 2.42 5.24
C ARG A 252 -6.40 3.34 5.27
N SER A 253 -7.53 2.95 4.66
CA SER A 253 -8.86 3.49 4.98
C SER A 253 -9.44 2.75 6.19
N PHE A 254 -10.21 3.47 7.05
CA PHE A 254 -10.78 2.87 8.25
C PHE A 254 -12.03 2.07 7.92
N LYS A 255 -11.97 0.76 8.15
CA LYS A 255 -13.09 -0.17 7.98
C LYS A 255 -13.39 -0.96 9.27
N SER A 256 -12.70 -0.61 10.37
CA SER A 256 -12.86 -1.27 11.68
C SER A 256 -12.46 -0.33 12.81
N ASP A 257 -12.93 -0.61 14.02
CA ASP A 257 -12.63 0.10 15.27
C ASP A 257 -11.23 -0.19 15.84
N CYS A 258 -10.44 -1.00 15.15
CA CYS A 258 -9.04 -1.25 15.47
C CYS A 258 -8.16 -0.08 14.98
N THR A 259 -8.09 1.04 15.71
CA THR A 259 -7.39 2.26 15.27
C THR A 259 -6.50 2.85 16.36
N LEU A 260 -5.26 3.19 16.00
CA LEU A 260 -4.24 3.81 16.85
C LEU A 260 -3.68 5.04 16.14
N LEU A 261 -4.05 6.25 16.60
CA LEU A 261 -3.64 7.51 16.00
C LEU A 261 -2.57 8.25 16.83
N GLY A 262 -2.54 7.99 18.13
CA GLY A 262 -1.59 8.61 19.04
C GLY A 262 -1.68 10.15 19.06
N ARG A 263 -0.51 10.79 19.15
CA ARG A 263 -0.45 12.27 19.20
C ARG A 263 -0.75 12.91 17.84
N LYS A 264 -0.38 12.28 16.74
CA LYS A 264 -0.58 12.79 15.37
C LYS A 264 -2.07 12.94 15.03
N GLY A 265 -2.92 12.04 15.53
CA GLY A 265 -4.37 12.09 15.29
C GLY A 265 -5.17 12.99 16.23
N ARG A 266 -4.54 13.76 17.10
CA ARG A 266 -5.26 14.57 18.12
C ARG A 266 -6.22 15.60 17.54
N ASP A 267 -5.79 16.30 16.51
CA ASP A 267 -6.59 17.38 15.90
C ASP A 267 -7.79 16.76 15.17
N PHE A 268 -7.57 15.61 14.51
CA PHE A 268 -8.66 14.82 13.96
C PHE A 268 -9.66 14.43 15.07
N LEU A 269 -9.22 13.79 16.15
CA LEU A 269 -10.10 13.33 17.24
C LEU A 269 -10.85 14.44 17.99
N ARG A 270 -10.35 15.67 17.96
CA ARG A 270 -11.00 16.87 18.57
C ARG A 270 -12.00 17.54 17.65
N ASN A 271 -12.02 17.18 16.38
CA ASN A 271 -12.92 17.78 15.40
C ASN A 271 -14.36 17.29 15.64
N LYS A 272 -15.25 18.21 16.04
CA LYS A 272 -16.66 17.91 16.34
C LYS A 272 -17.49 17.52 15.10
N ASN A 273 -16.98 17.75 13.91
CA ASN A 273 -17.64 17.44 12.64
C ASN A 273 -17.31 16.03 12.12
N ILE A 274 -16.60 15.20 12.90
CA ILE A 274 -16.33 13.82 12.54
C ILE A 274 -17.60 12.99 12.76
N GLU A 275 -17.94 12.16 11.79
CA GLU A 275 -19.06 11.24 11.86
C GLU A 275 -18.84 10.20 12.98
N GLN A 276 -19.93 9.74 13.61
CA GLN A 276 -19.83 8.78 14.74
C GLN A 276 -19.18 7.46 14.32
N ASP A 277 -19.41 7.03 13.07
CA ASP A 277 -18.89 5.80 12.47
C ASP A 277 -17.54 5.96 11.76
N TRP A 278 -16.80 7.03 12.07
CA TRP A 278 -15.55 7.37 11.38
C TRP A 278 -14.53 6.21 11.30
N GLN A 279 -14.53 5.30 12.27
CA GLN A 279 -13.62 4.17 12.32
C GLN A 279 -13.96 3.05 11.32
N SER A 280 -15.20 2.99 10.84
CA SER A 280 -15.68 1.89 9.99
C SER A 280 -16.30 2.33 8.67
N SER A 281 -16.49 3.65 8.47
CA SER A 281 -17.20 4.19 7.31
C SER A 281 -16.42 4.13 5.99
N GLY A 282 -15.12 3.87 5.99
CA GLY A 282 -14.26 3.98 4.81
C GLY A 282 -13.98 5.42 4.34
N LYS A 283 -14.62 6.44 4.93
CA LYS A 283 -14.48 7.85 4.56
C LYS A 283 -13.20 8.49 5.09
N TYR A 284 -12.58 7.89 6.08
CA TYR A 284 -11.36 8.37 6.73
C TYR A 284 -10.27 7.33 6.65
N GLY A 285 -9.01 7.76 6.79
CA GLY A 285 -7.88 6.86 6.75
C GLY A 285 -6.59 7.51 7.21
N ILE A 286 -5.48 6.81 7.03
CA ILE A 286 -4.15 7.28 7.39
C ILE A 286 -3.15 7.04 6.27
N ILE A 287 -2.22 7.99 6.14
CA ILE A 287 -0.88 7.82 5.60
C ILE A 287 0.03 8.09 6.78
N GLN A 288 0.52 7.02 7.44
CA GLN A 288 1.28 7.15 8.68
C GLN A 288 2.68 6.56 8.52
N TYR A 289 3.69 7.37 8.77
CA TYR A 289 5.08 6.96 8.73
C TYR A 289 5.63 6.80 10.16
N ILE A 290 6.34 5.71 10.39
CA ILE A 290 6.98 5.38 11.66
C ILE A 290 8.43 4.99 11.37
N ASP A 291 9.36 5.81 11.86
CA ASP A 291 10.77 5.48 11.87
C ASP A 291 11.11 4.63 13.11
N ASN A 292 11.23 3.33 12.94
CA ASN A 292 11.57 2.41 14.04
C ASN A 292 13.09 2.34 14.32
N HIS A 293 13.90 3.15 13.67
CA HIS A 293 15.34 3.26 13.94
C HIS A 293 15.68 4.30 15.00
N ARG A 294 14.70 5.13 15.41
CA ARG A 294 14.84 6.19 16.44
C ARG A 294 14.36 5.75 17.81
#